data_14896075b6ff00a8ccd232b64f4e85aa
#
_entry.id   14896075b6ff00a8ccd232b64f4e85aa
#
_cell.length_a   1.000
_cell.length_b   1.000
_cell.length_c   1.000
_cell.angle_alpha   90.00
_cell.angle_beta   90.00
_cell.angle_gamma   90.00
#
_symmetry.space_group_name_H-M   'P 1'
#
loop_
_entity.id
_entity.type
_entity.pdbx_description
1 polymer ?
#
loop_
_entity_poly.entity_id
_entity_poly.type
_entity_poly.pdbx_seq_one_letter_code
_entity_poly.pdbx_strand_id
1 'polypeptide(L)'
;MEQVSYLGYGPTESYVDKHRATYLGRFYAKVSDLHEDYLKPQENGSHFGTREVTVSGLGAQVCVRGAGFSFSASHFTQEELTCKKHNFELVPVRETVLCLDFAQAGVGSNSCGPELLPQYHVPAELDFACVIEI
;
A
#
# COMPACT_ATOMS: atom_id res chain seq x y z
N MET A 1 2.97 15.87 1.13
CA MET A 1 2.42 15.40 2.41
C MET A 1 3.38 14.37 2.97
N GLU A 2 3.51 14.23 4.29
CA GLU A 2 4.55 13.39 4.89
C GLU A 2 4.03 12.51 6.04
N GLN A 3 2.88 12.86 6.62
CA GLN A 3 2.30 12.12 7.75
C GLN A 3 1.18 11.22 7.27
N VAL A 4 1.19 9.99 7.74
CA VAL A 4 0.13 9.00 7.48
C VAL A 4 -0.43 8.52 8.81
N SER A 5 -1.76 8.48 8.92
CA SER A 5 -2.44 7.72 9.95
C SER A 5 -3.43 6.77 9.30
N TYR A 6 -3.53 5.55 9.79
CA TYR A 6 -4.45 4.58 9.21
C TYR A 6 -5.02 3.61 10.23
N LEU A 7 -6.21 3.08 9.95
CA LEU A 7 -6.84 1.98 10.63
C LEU A 7 -6.86 0.78 9.68
N GLY A 8 -5.96 -0.17 9.89
CA GLY A 8 -5.72 -1.31 9.00
C GLY A 8 -4.74 -2.30 9.62
N TYR A 9 -4.28 -3.26 8.83
CA TYR A 9 -3.22 -4.18 9.24
C TYR A 9 -1.84 -3.53 9.13
N GLY A 10 -1.07 -3.61 10.21
CA GLY A 10 0.26 -3.02 10.34
C GLY A 10 1.00 -3.54 11.57
N PRO A 11 2.10 -2.87 11.99
CA PRO A 11 2.67 -1.62 11.47
C PRO A 11 3.45 -1.75 10.16
N THR A 12 3.99 -2.93 9.85
CA THR A 12 4.73 -3.22 8.62
C THR A 12 3.80 -3.47 7.44
N GLU A 13 4.33 -3.50 6.24
CA GLU A 13 3.55 -3.82 5.05
C GLU A 13 2.79 -5.14 5.19
N SER A 14 1.64 -5.20 4.58
CA SER A 14 0.78 -6.37 4.57
C SER A 14 0.00 -6.49 3.28
N TYR A 15 -0.19 -7.72 2.82
CA TYR A 15 -0.91 -8.08 1.61
C TYR A 15 -1.90 -9.20 1.91
N VAL A 16 -2.83 -9.49 1.02
CA VAL A 16 -3.81 -10.56 1.21
C VAL A 16 -3.15 -11.93 1.47
N ASP A 17 -2.00 -12.18 0.89
CA ASP A 17 -1.19 -13.39 1.06
C ASP A 17 -0.07 -13.27 2.11
N LYS A 18 0.16 -12.05 2.64
CA LYS A 18 1.19 -11.73 3.63
C LYS A 18 0.66 -10.76 4.69
N HIS A 19 -0.22 -11.22 5.57
CA HIS A 19 -0.76 -10.34 6.62
C HIS A 19 -0.74 -10.93 8.04
N ARG A 20 -0.36 -12.21 8.20
CA ARG A 20 -0.42 -12.89 9.51
C ARG A 20 0.62 -12.43 10.52
N ALA A 21 1.66 -11.73 10.10
CA ALA A 21 2.64 -11.10 10.98
C ALA A 21 2.20 -9.71 11.46
N THR A 22 1.08 -9.21 10.98
CA THR A 22 0.52 -7.90 11.30
C THR A 22 -0.78 -8.05 12.10
N TYR A 23 -1.27 -6.96 12.67
CA TYR A 23 -2.53 -6.94 13.41
C TYR A 23 -3.35 -5.70 13.04
N LEU A 24 -4.67 -5.80 13.21
CA LEU A 24 -5.57 -4.68 12.98
C LEU A 24 -5.40 -3.64 14.11
N GLY A 25 -5.05 -2.43 13.73
CA GLY A 25 -4.82 -1.34 14.68
C GLY A 25 -4.84 0.02 14.01
N ARG A 26 -4.71 1.07 14.84
CA ARG A 26 -4.48 2.44 14.36
C ARG A 26 -2.99 2.75 14.46
N PHE A 27 -2.41 3.13 13.34
CA PHE A 27 -0.98 3.40 13.20
C PHE A 27 -0.73 4.82 12.71
N TYR A 28 0.47 5.29 13.01
CA TYR A 28 0.97 6.60 12.59
C TYR A 28 2.41 6.42 12.09
N ALA A 29 2.71 6.96 10.93
CA ALA A 29 4.02 6.85 10.31
C ALA A 29 4.32 8.10 9.45
N LYS A 30 5.55 8.24 9.03
CA LYS A 30 5.88 9.10 7.89
C LYS A 30 5.74 8.30 6.60
N VAL A 31 5.42 8.99 5.50
CA VAL A 31 5.38 8.38 4.16
C VAL A 31 6.72 7.74 3.83
N SER A 32 7.83 8.43 4.16
CA SER A 32 9.19 7.91 3.95
C SER A 32 9.49 6.60 4.68
N ASP A 33 8.83 6.36 5.81
CA ASP A 33 9.08 5.18 6.66
C ASP A 33 8.26 3.95 6.22
N LEU A 34 7.37 4.11 5.24
CA LEU A 34 6.55 3.02 4.70
C LEU A 34 7.22 2.30 3.54
N HIS A 35 8.36 2.79 3.06
CA HIS A 35 9.09 2.17 1.97
C HIS A 35 9.90 0.96 2.46
N GLU A 36 9.81 -0.14 1.73
CA GLU A 36 10.60 -1.35 1.99
C GLU A 36 11.70 -1.49 0.93
N ASP A 37 12.95 -1.57 1.41
CA ASP A 37 14.13 -1.71 0.55
C ASP A 37 14.27 -3.16 0.05
N TYR A 38 13.48 -3.57 -0.91
CA TYR A 38 13.68 -4.86 -1.58
C TYR A 38 14.98 -4.88 -2.38
N LEU A 39 15.55 -6.05 -2.57
CA LEU A 39 16.81 -6.25 -3.30
C LEU A 39 16.76 -5.65 -4.72
N LYS A 40 15.61 -5.74 -5.36
CA LYS A 40 15.25 -5.00 -6.57
C LYS A 40 14.03 -4.14 -6.27
N PRO A 41 14.04 -2.85 -6.62
CA PRO A 41 12.87 -2.00 -6.46
C PRO A 41 11.62 -2.63 -7.09
N GLN A 42 10.52 -2.58 -6.38
CA GLN A 42 9.22 -3.07 -6.79
C GLN A 42 8.14 -2.37 -5.99
N GLU A 43 6.88 -2.58 -6.35
CA GLU A 43 5.75 -2.18 -5.52
C GLU A 43 5.88 -2.75 -4.11
N ASN A 44 5.68 -1.90 -3.09
CA ASN A 44 5.87 -2.24 -1.69
C ASN A 44 5.04 -1.34 -0.78
N GLY A 45 5.10 -1.58 0.53
CA GLY A 45 4.51 -0.73 1.55
C GLY A 45 2.97 -0.75 1.56
N SER A 46 2.32 -1.78 1.02
CA SER A 46 0.86 -1.91 1.10
C SER A 46 0.40 -2.26 2.52
N HIS A 47 -0.78 -1.77 2.91
CA HIS A 47 -1.45 -2.07 4.18
C HIS A 47 -2.84 -2.65 3.92
N PHE A 48 -2.94 -3.95 4.05
CA PHE A 48 -4.14 -4.74 3.80
C PHE A 48 -5.27 -4.45 4.80
N GLY A 49 -6.51 -4.57 4.35
CA GLY A 49 -7.69 -4.49 5.21
C GLY A 49 -7.89 -3.13 5.87
N THR A 50 -7.40 -2.07 5.23
CA THR A 50 -7.52 -0.70 5.71
C THR A 50 -8.96 -0.22 5.60
N ARG A 51 -9.45 0.44 6.64
CA ARG A 51 -10.78 1.04 6.71
C ARG A 51 -10.75 2.55 6.63
N GLU A 52 -9.64 3.14 7.03
CA GLU A 52 -9.40 4.57 7.00
C GLU A 52 -7.91 4.82 6.80
N VAL A 53 -7.57 5.73 5.91
CA VAL A 53 -6.23 6.29 5.79
C VAL A 53 -6.32 7.80 5.63
N THR A 54 -5.49 8.53 6.34
CA THR A 54 -5.33 9.98 6.22
C THR A 54 -3.87 10.28 5.92
N VAL A 55 -3.64 10.98 4.82
CA VAL A 55 -2.31 11.51 4.45
C VAL A 55 -2.35 13.02 4.62
N SER A 56 -1.43 13.60 5.37
CA SER A 56 -1.44 15.02 5.71
C SER A 56 -0.07 15.67 5.60
N GLY A 57 -0.06 16.99 5.46
CA GLY A 57 1.12 17.84 5.44
C GLY A 57 0.89 19.16 4.72
N LEU A 58 1.69 20.16 5.06
CA LEU A 58 1.64 21.51 4.49
C LEU A 58 0.25 22.19 4.59
N GLY A 59 -0.48 21.89 5.65
CA GLY A 59 -1.81 22.47 5.89
C GLY A 59 -2.95 21.83 5.10
N ALA A 60 -2.70 20.74 4.40
CA ALA A 60 -3.69 19.95 3.67
C ALA A 60 -3.73 18.51 4.16
N GLN A 61 -4.86 17.85 3.95
CA GLN A 61 -5.01 16.41 4.23
C GLN A 61 -5.96 15.78 3.21
N VAL A 62 -5.74 14.48 2.97
CA VAL A 62 -6.64 13.61 2.22
C VAL A 62 -7.01 12.45 3.12
N CYS A 63 -8.29 12.23 3.35
CA CYS A 63 -8.80 11.10 4.13
C CYS A 63 -9.65 10.20 3.24
N VAL A 64 -9.35 8.89 3.25
CA VAL A 64 -10.11 7.88 2.53
C VAL A 64 -10.69 6.88 3.52
N ARG A 65 -11.98 6.58 3.39
CA ARG A 65 -12.70 5.58 4.20
C ARG A 65 -13.42 4.58 3.30
N GLY A 66 -13.42 3.31 3.70
CA GLY A 66 -14.10 2.24 2.97
C GLY A 66 -14.32 0.98 3.79
N ALA A 67 -14.98 0.00 3.22
CA ALA A 67 -15.32 -1.26 3.90
C ALA A 67 -14.12 -2.22 4.09
N GLY A 68 -12.99 -1.88 3.50
CA GLY A 68 -11.74 -2.64 3.50
C GLY A 68 -11.09 -2.54 2.14
N PHE A 69 -9.92 -1.93 2.09
CA PHE A 69 -9.10 -1.78 0.90
C PHE A 69 -7.65 -1.94 1.32
N SER A 70 -6.74 -1.99 0.37
CA SER A 70 -5.32 -1.83 0.64
C SER A 70 -4.88 -0.44 0.22
N PHE A 71 -3.89 0.13 0.88
CA PHE A 71 -3.26 1.35 0.43
C PHE A 71 -1.75 1.23 0.51
N SER A 72 -1.06 1.94 -0.34
CA SER A 72 0.35 2.30 -0.16
C SER A 72 0.53 3.81 -0.32
N ALA A 73 1.49 4.37 0.40
CA ALA A 73 1.86 5.77 0.30
C ALA A 73 3.38 5.87 0.19
N SER A 74 3.87 6.53 -0.85
CA SER A 74 5.29 6.57 -1.17
C SER A 74 5.69 7.91 -1.77
N HIS A 75 7.00 8.19 -1.79
CA HIS A 75 7.60 9.26 -2.61
C HIS A 75 8.16 8.73 -3.93
N PHE A 76 7.88 7.48 -4.30
CA PHE A 76 8.27 6.90 -5.57
C PHE A 76 7.03 6.57 -6.40
N THR A 77 7.08 6.85 -7.70
CA THR A 77 6.01 6.41 -8.62
C THR A 77 6.16 4.93 -8.94
N GLN A 78 5.09 4.30 -9.42
CA GLN A 78 5.12 2.90 -9.84
C GLN A 78 6.10 2.68 -11.01
N GLU A 79 6.21 3.65 -11.92
CA GLU A 79 7.16 3.62 -13.03
C GLU A 79 8.59 3.65 -12.52
N GLU A 80 8.90 4.52 -11.55
CA GLU A 80 10.22 4.63 -10.95
C GLU A 80 10.62 3.29 -10.31
N LEU A 81 9.75 2.70 -9.49
CA LEU A 81 9.98 1.40 -8.84
C LEU A 81 10.16 0.26 -9.86
N THR A 82 9.44 0.30 -10.98
CA THR A 82 9.49 -0.76 -12.01
C THR A 82 10.76 -0.68 -12.86
N CYS A 83 11.18 0.54 -13.20
CA CYS A 83 12.28 0.76 -14.16
C CYS A 83 13.67 0.60 -13.55
N LYS A 84 13.82 0.82 -12.24
CA LYS A 84 15.14 0.79 -11.57
C LYS A 84 15.55 -0.63 -11.20
N LYS A 85 16.86 -0.84 -11.19
CA LYS A 85 17.45 -2.14 -10.83
C LYS A 85 17.91 -2.19 -9.37
N HIS A 86 18.21 -1.02 -8.78
CA HIS A 86 18.78 -0.92 -7.44
C HIS A 86 18.16 0.27 -6.69
N ASN A 87 18.00 0.15 -5.37
CA ASN A 87 17.39 1.20 -4.53
C ASN A 87 18.15 2.53 -4.59
N PHE A 88 19.48 2.51 -4.71
CA PHE A 88 20.27 3.75 -4.83
C PHE A 88 20.04 4.53 -6.13
N GLU A 89 19.36 3.94 -7.11
CA GLU A 89 18.98 4.60 -8.37
C GLU A 89 17.63 5.31 -8.27
N LEU A 90 16.85 5.04 -7.20
CA LEU A 90 15.52 5.61 -7.02
C LEU A 90 15.59 7.12 -6.77
N VAL A 91 14.77 7.87 -7.50
CA VAL A 91 14.66 9.33 -7.36
C VAL A 91 13.26 9.66 -6.82
N PRO A 92 13.16 10.16 -5.58
CA PRO A 92 11.87 10.49 -5.00
C PRO A 92 11.25 11.70 -5.68
N VAL A 93 9.92 11.69 -5.79
CA VAL A 93 9.14 12.86 -6.17
C VAL A 93 8.78 13.70 -4.93
N ARG A 94 8.43 14.96 -5.12
CA ARG A 94 8.04 15.86 -4.00
C ARG A 94 6.65 15.56 -3.47
N GLU A 95 5.82 15.01 -4.31
CA GLU A 95 4.44 14.62 -4.01
C GLU A 95 4.43 13.32 -3.21
N THR A 96 3.31 13.05 -2.57
CA THR A 96 2.99 11.72 -2.04
C THR A 96 2.13 11.00 -3.06
N VAL A 97 2.62 9.88 -3.54
CA VAL A 97 1.87 8.94 -4.37
C VAL A 97 1.05 8.06 -3.44
N LEU A 98 -0.27 8.19 -3.49
CA LEU A 98 -1.21 7.38 -2.72
C LEU A 98 -1.92 6.41 -3.67
N CYS A 99 -1.66 5.12 -3.51
CA CYS A 99 -2.36 4.07 -4.24
C CYS A 99 -3.46 3.47 -3.35
N LEU A 100 -4.60 3.17 -3.95
CA LEU A 100 -5.77 2.58 -3.30
C LEU A 100 -6.19 1.34 -4.09
N ASP A 101 -6.05 0.16 -3.49
CA ASP A 101 -6.37 -1.11 -4.11
C ASP A 101 -7.62 -1.70 -3.45
N PHE A 102 -8.72 -1.78 -4.19
CA PHE A 102 -9.96 -2.36 -3.71
C PHE A 102 -9.99 -3.88 -3.83
N ALA A 103 -9.13 -4.45 -4.66
CA ALA A 103 -8.80 -5.88 -4.68
C ALA A 103 -7.35 -6.06 -5.15
N GLN A 104 -6.65 -6.98 -4.56
CA GLN A 104 -5.25 -7.30 -4.89
C GLN A 104 -5.01 -8.79 -4.64
N ALA A 105 -4.27 -9.44 -5.52
CA ALA A 105 -3.94 -10.85 -5.42
C ALA A 105 -2.70 -11.14 -4.56
N GLY A 106 -2.02 -10.10 -4.06
CA GLY A 106 -0.75 -10.21 -3.34
C GLY A 106 0.47 -10.10 -4.26
N VAL A 107 1.66 -10.12 -3.68
CA VAL A 107 2.92 -9.85 -4.41
C VAL A 107 3.89 -11.03 -4.45
N GLY A 108 3.60 -12.13 -3.76
CA GLY A 108 4.51 -13.27 -3.61
C GLY A 108 4.11 -14.53 -4.38
N SER A 109 2.86 -14.65 -4.77
CA SER A 109 2.35 -15.85 -5.42
C SER A 109 2.70 -15.88 -6.92
N ASN A 110 2.92 -17.08 -7.48
CA ASN A 110 3.29 -17.34 -8.87
C ASN A 110 4.70 -16.90 -9.32
N SER A 111 5.51 -16.30 -8.47
CA SER A 111 6.87 -15.88 -8.85
C SER A 111 7.80 -17.08 -9.03
N CYS A 112 7.94 -17.88 -7.98
CA CYS A 112 8.76 -19.10 -7.94
C CYS A 112 8.10 -20.20 -7.10
N GLY A 113 6.81 -20.10 -6.85
CA GLY A 113 6.03 -20.95 -5.95
C GLY A 113 4.72 -21.42 -6.57
N PRO A 114 3.88 -22.07 -5.75
CA PRO A 114 2.56 -22.50 -6.19
C PRO A 114 1.67 -21.34 -6.58
N GLU A 115 0.66 -21.65 -7.38
CA GLU A 115 -0.37 -20.73 -7.76
C GLU A 115 -1.15 -20.22 -6.53
N LEU A 116 -1.66 -19.00 -6.62
CA LEU A 116 -2.50 -18.39 -5.60
C LEU A 116 -3.77 -19.25 -5.39
N LEU A 117 -4.12 -19.46 -4.13
CA LEU A 117 -5.34 -20.20 -3.83
C LEU A 117 -6.58 -19.45 -4.39
N PRO A 118 -7.59 -20.16 -4.91
CA PRO A 118 -8.76 -19.55 -5.56
C PRO A 118 -9.46 -18.47 -4.72
N GLN A 119 -9.48 -18.63 -3.41
CA GLN A 119 -10.11 -17.66 -2.49
C GLN A 119 -9.41 -16.30 -2.43
N TYR A 120 -8.19 -16.19 -2.95
CA TYR A 120 -7.39 -14.96 -2.99
C TYR A 120 -7.32 -14.36 -4.40
N HIS A 121 -7.93 -15.02 -5.39
CA HIS A 121 -8.02 -14.43 -6.73
C HIS A 121 -8.88 -13.18 -6.71
N VAL A 122 -8.49 -12.20 -7.49
CA VAL A 122 -9.33 -11.02 -7.73
C VAL A 122 -10.56 -11.46 -8.53
N PRO A 123 -11.79 -11.20 -8.03
CA PRO A 123 -13.00 -11.59 -8.75
C PRO A 123 -13.13 -10.80 -10.07
N ALA A 124 -13.80 -11.41 -11.06
CA ALA A 124 -14.05 -10.76 -12.35
C ALA A 124 -14.99 -9.55 -12.22
N GLU A 125 -15.88 -9.58 -11.21
CA GLU A 125 -16.79 -8.49 -10.86
C GLU A 125 -16.46 -8.02 -9.43
N LEU A 126 -16.27 -6.73 -9.26
CA LEU A 126 -15.94 -6.12 -7.97
C LEU A 126 -16.79 -4.87 -7.77
N ASP A 127 -17.66 -4.91 -6.78
CA ASP A 127 -18.35 -3.72 -6.27
C ASP A 127 -17.58 -3.13 -5.10
N PHE A 128 -17.24 -1.86 -5.19
CA PHE A 128 -16.59 -1.15 -4.09
C PHE A 128 -17.15 0.25 -3.93
N ALA A 129 -17.03 0.78 -2.72
CA ALA A 129 -17.36 2.16 -2.40
C ALA A 129 -16.35 2.71 -1.40
N CYS A 130 -15.91 3.94 -1.63
CA CYS A 130 -15.09 4.68 -0.68
C CYS A 130 -15.57 6.14 -0.61
N VAL A 131 -15.21 6.80 0.48
CA VAL A 131 -15.41 8.25 0.67
C VAL A 131 -14.02 8.88 0.70
N ILE A 132 -13.82 9.92 -0.12
CA ILE A 132 -12.59 10.70 -0.16
C ILE A 132 -12.94 12.11 0.28
N GLU A 133 -12.27 12.60 1.32
CA GLU A 133 -12.39 13.95 1.87
C GLU A 133 -11.04 14.66 1.69
N ILE A 134 -11.07 15.90 1.23
CA ILE A 134 -9.88 16.75 0.99
C ILE A 134 -9.99 18.02 1.80
#